data_9d6737a27c47fa9c2227c96f0d3b3670
#
_entry.id   9d6737a27c47fa9c2227c96f0d3b3670
#
_cell.length_a   1.000
_cell.length_b   1.000
_cell.length_c   1.000
_cell.angle_alpha   90.00
_cell.angle_beta   90.00
_cell.angle_gamma   90.00
#
_symmetry.space_group_name_H-M   'P 1'
#
loop_
_entity.id
_entity.type
_entity.pdbx_description
1 polymer ?
#
loop_
_entity_poly.entity_id
_entity_poly.type
_entity_poly.pdbx_seq_one_letter_code
_entity_poly.pdbx_strand_id
1 'polypeptide(L)'
;INTVLPFGNTLSIVKVTGAELLEALEASTYCTPTSIGGFPQVSGIEFTVDTTKAYDQGEQYPGSTYYGPKSIQRVTIETVGGEPFDANATYTIATNDFMAAGGDTYYAFAAASVNYDLGLSMDEVVMDYITDELKGTVTEEAYGQPAGRITVDQGLAFTDVAATSPYYDGIEWA
;
A
#
# COMPACT_ATOMS: atom_id res chain seq x y z
N ILE A 1 -11.23 1.16 -19.46
CA ILE A 1 -10.25 1.82 -18.55
C ILE A 1 -10.95 2.91 -17.75
N ASN A 2 -11.65 3.87 -18.37
CA ASN A 2 -12.29 5.01 -17.68
C ASN A 2 -13.30 4.60 -16.59
N THR A 3 -13.87 3.40 -16.65
CA THR A 3 -14.73 2.86 -15.58
C THR A 3 -13.92 2.50 -14.34
N VAL A 4 -12.65 2.10 -14.51
CA VAL A 4 -11.75 1.70 -13.42
C VAL A 4 -10.93 2.89 -12.91
N LEU A 5 -10.60 3.85 -13.78
CA LEU A 5 -9.86 5.08 -13.47
C LEU A 5 -10.74 6.31 -13.77
N PRO A 6 -11.78 6.58 -12.96
CA PRO A 6 -12.80 7.58 -13.32
C PRO A 6 -12.43 9.02 -12.93
N PHE A 7 -11.35 9.24 -12.16
CA PHE A 7 -11.11 10.53 -11.50
C PHE A 7 -10.28 11.53 -12.31
N GLY A 8 -9.75 11.14 -13.49
CA GLY A 8 -8.91 12.02 -14.29
C GLY A 8 -7.59 12.40 -13.62
N ASN A 9 -7.08 11.55 -12.73
CA ASN A 9 -5.79 11.75 -12.09
C ASN A 9 -4.64 11.71 -13.11
N THR A 10 -3.56 12.40 -12.78
CA THR A 10 -2.30 12.40 -13.52
C THR A 10 -1.23 11.59 -12.82
N LEU A 11 -0.19 11.18 -13.55
CA LEU A 11 0.97 10.48 -13.02
C LEU A 11 1.92 11.47 -12.35
N SER A 12 2.29 11.21 -11.12
CA SER A 12 3.24 11.99 -10.34
C SER A 12 4.41 11.14 -9.87
N ILE A 13 5.55 11.78 -9.66
CA ILE A 13 6.75 11.20 -9.08
C ILE A 13 7.03 11.89 -7.75
N VAL A 14 7.19 11.11 -6.69
CA VAL A 14 7.61 11.61 -5.38
C VAL A 14 8.90 10.92 -4.94
N LYS A 15 9.78 11.66 -4.25
CA LYS A 15 10.93 11.10 -3.55
C LYS A 15 10.72 11.19 -2.05
N VAL A 16 10.61 10.05 -1.43
CA VAL A 16 10.36 9.90 0.00
C VAL A 16 11.47 9.09 0.65
N THR A 17 11.72 9.34 1.93
CA THR A 17 12.53 8.45 2.75
C THR A 17 11.80 7.12 3.00
N GLY A 18 12.55 6.08 3.37
CA GLY A 18 11.91 4.81 3.76
C GLY A 18 10.98 4.99 4.97
N ALA A 19 11.31 5.86 5.90
CA ALA A 19 10.44 6.17 7.04
C ALA A 19 9.11 6.80 6.60
N GLU A 20 9.12 7.75 5.66
CA GLU A 20 7.90 8.35 5.09
C GLU A 20 7.08 7.35 4.27
N LEU A 21 7.75 6.45 3.53
CA LEU A 21 7.07 5.36 2.84
C LEU A 21 6.37 4.41 3.81
N LEU A 22 7.07 4.03 4.88
CA LEU A 22 6.54 3.15 5.92
C LEU A 22 5.36 3.81 6.66
N GLU A 23 5.46 5.12 6.97
CA GLU A 23 4.35 5.89 7.54
C GLU A 23 3.13 5.89 6.63
N ALA A 24 3.32 6.12 5.33
CA ALA A 24 2.23 6.12 4.36
C ALA A 24 1.53 4.75 4.27
N LEU A 25 2.29 3.65 4.26
CA LEU A 25 1.71 2.30 4.22
C LEU A 25 1.04 1.92 5.55
N GLU A 26 1.59 2.31 6.69
CA GLU A 26 0.93 2.11 7.99
C GLU A 26 -0.41 2.86 8.04
N ALA A 27 -0.42 4.14 7.65
CA ALA A 27 -1.62 4.96 7.64
C ALA A 27 -2.68 4.44 6.65
N SER A 28 -2.28 4.00 5.44
CA SER A 28 -3.22 3.56 4.41
C SER A 28 -3.81 2.17 4.66
N THR A 29 -3.27 1.44 5.62
CA THR A 29 -3.76 0.12 6.03
C THR A 29 -4.42 0.12 7.41
N TYR A 30 -4.70 1.29 8.00
CA TYR A 30 -5.16 1.45 9.38
C TYR A 30 -6.38 0.62 9.75
N CYS A 31 -7.30 0.37 8.82
CA CYS A 31 -8.53 -0.38 9.06
C CYS A 31 -8.52 -1.78 8.44
N THR A 32 -7.40 -2.21 7.81
CA THR A 32 -7.28 -3.58 7.27
C THR A 32 -7.55 -4.59 8.38
N PRO A 33 -8.37 -5.65 8.17
CA PRO A 33 -8.84 -6.18 6.89
C PRO A 33 -10.10 -5.51 6.30
N THR A 34 -10.68 -4.51 6.95
CA THR A 34 -11.77 -3.73 6.37
C THR A 34 -11.25 -2.94 5.16
N SER A 35 -11.96 -3.01 4.04
CA SER A 35 -11.54 -2.32 2.82
C SER A 35 -11.76 -0.81 2.90
N ILE A 36 -10.81 -0.05 2.35
CA ILE A 36 -10.94 1.39 2.11
C ILE A 36 -10.50 1.71 0.68
N GLY A 37 -10.97 2.83 0.14
CA GLY A 37 -10.58 3.29 -1.20
C GLY A 37 -9.11 3.63 -1.34
N GLY A 38 -8.48 4.08 -0.26
CA GLY A 38 -7.05 4.43 -0.20
C GLY A 38 -6.10 3.26 0.05
N PHE A 39 -6.58 2.00 0.06
CA PHE A 39 -5.69 0.84 0.24
C PHE A 39 -4.61 0.79 -0.84
N PRO A 40 -3.31 0.65 -0.48
CA PRO A 40 -2.21 0.70 -1.44
C PRO A 40 -2.17 -0.56 -2.31
N GLN A 41 -2.29 -0.37 -3.62
CA GLN A 41 -1.97 -1.38 -4.63
C GLN A 41 -0.59 -1.06 -5.18
N VAL A 42 0.37 -1.94 -4.95
CA VAL A 42 1.79 -1.64 -5.20
C VAL A 42 2.41 -2.50 -6.29
N SER A 43 3.45 -1.95 -6.93
CA SER A 43 4.42 -2.69 -7.75
C SER A 43 5.82 -2.30 -7.29
N GLY A 44 6.73 -3.27 -7.25
CA GLY A 44 8.10 -3.07 -6.78
C GLY A 44 8.24 -2.87 -5.27
N ILE A 45 7.18 -3.10 -4.50
CA ILE A 45 7.21 -3.10 -3.04
C ILE A 45 6.59 -4.41 -2.57
N GLU A 46 7.22 -5.08 -1.61
CA GLU A 46 6.66 -6.22 -0.91
C GLU A 46 6.50 -5.85 0.57
N PHE A 47 5.29 -6.02 1.10
CA PHE A 47 5.02 -5.70 2.50
C PHE A 47 3.93 -6.57 3.11
N THR A 48 4.00 -6.70 4.43
CA THR A 48 3.03 -7.41 5.26
C THR A 48 2.28 -6.44 6.15
N VAL A 49 0.97 -6.67 6.31
CA VAL A 49 0.10 -6.01 7.28
C VAL A 49 -0.32 -7.00 8.35
N ASP A 50 0.22 -6.88 9.54
CA ASP A 50 -0.15 -7.68 10.72
C ASP A 50 -1.45 -7.11 11.34
N THR A 51 -2.57 -7.75 11.07
CA THR A 51 -3.88 -7.31 11.57
C THR A 51 -4.20 -7.82 12.98
N THR A 52 -3.31 -8.60 13.57
CA THR A 52 -3.40 -8.98 15.00
C THR A 52 -3.06 -7.81 15.90
N LYS A 53 -2.34 -6.81 15.36
CA LYS A 53 -1.98 -5.59 16.07
C LYS A 53 -2.97 -4.46 15.76
N ALA A 54 -3.22 -3.62 16.77
CA ALA A 54 -4.02 -2.42 16.59
C ALA A 54 -3.21 -1.32 15.88
N TYR A 55 -3.90 -0.50 15.08
CA TYR A 55 -3.33 0.75 14.58
C TYR A 55 -3.11 1.72 15.74
N ASP A 56 -1.86 2.17 15.93
CA ASP A 56 -1.52 3.17 16.95
C ASP A 56 -1.79 4.56 16.40
N GLN A 57 -3.02 5.03 16.57
CA GLN A 57 -3.48 6.30 16.03
C GLN A 57 -2.80 7.48 16.70
N GLY A 58 -2.19 8.32 15.89
CA GLY A 58 -1.56 9.57 16.30
C GLY A 58 -2.45 10.79 16.10
N GLU A 59 -1.85 11.87 15.63
CA GLU A 59 -2.55 13.14 15.39
C GLU A 59 -3.31 13.15 14.07
N GLN A 60 -4.38 13.92 14.02
CA GLN A 60 -5.14 14.14 12.79
C GLN A 60 -4.30 14.91 11.77
N TYR A 61 -4.30 14.45 10.54
CA TYR A 61 -3.64 15.18 9.46
C TYR A 61 -4.33 16.52 9.19
N PRO A 62 -3.59 17.61 8.99
CA PRO A 62 -4.13 18.94 8.75
C PRO A 62 -5.13 18.95 7.56
N GLY A 63 -6.34 19.44 7.82
CA GLY A 63 -7.38 19.54 6.79
C GLY A 63 -7.98 18.22 6.32
N SER A 64 -7.69 17.11 6.98
CA SER A 64 -8.13 15.77 6.64
C SER A 64 -9.04 15.19 7.73
N THR A 65 -9.76 14.12 7.40
CA THR A 65 -10.48 13.28 8.36
C THR A 65 -9.65 12.08 8.83
N TYR A 66 -8.46 11.89 8.27
CA TYR A 66 -7.56 10.79 8.60
C TYR A 66 -6.52 11.20 9.66
N TYR A 67 -5.92 10.18 10.26
CA TYR A 67 -4.95 10.31 11.34
C TYR A 67 -3.66 9.60 10.95
N GLY A 68 -2.53 10.24 11.23
CA GLY A 68 -1.22 9.60 11.09
C GLY A 68 -0.98 8.54 12.15
N PRO A 69 -0.03 7.63 11.95
CA PRO A 69 0.39 6.70 12.99
C PRO A 69 1.23 7.45 14.05
N LYS A 70 0.99 7.14 15.32
CA LYS A 70 1.88 7.55 16.41
C LYS A 70 3.15 6.71 16.43
N SER A 71 3.01 5.43 16.09
CA SER A 71 4.11 4.49 15.90
C SER A 71 3.75 3.44 14.86
N ILE A 72 4.76 2.85 14.24
CA ILE A 72 4.58 1.77 13.30
C ILE A 72 4.38 0.46 14.08
N GLN A 73 3.23 -0.18 13.88
CA GLN A 73 2.85 -1.40 14.58
C GLN A 73 2.55 -2.56 13.63
N ARG A 74 1.92 -2.27 12.50
CA ARG A 74 1.25 -3.27 11.67
C ARG A 74 2.00 -3.57 10.38
N VAL A 75 2.65 -2.57 9.78
CA VAL A 75 3.31 -2.72 8.49
C VAL A 75 4.78 -3.08 8.66
N THR A 76 5.18 -4.11 7.94
CA THR A 76 6.58 -4.43 7.68
C THR A 76 6.81 -4.38 6.17
N ILE A 77 7.74 -3.55 5.71
CA ILE A 77 8.17 -3.56 4.30
C ILE A 77 9.36 -4.50 4.21
N GLU A 78 9.27 -5.53 3.39
CA GLU A 78 10.32 -6.51 3.17
C GLU A 78 11.32 -6.02 2.14
N THR A 79 10.81 -5.64 0.95
CA THR A 79 11.65 -5.21 -0.17
C THR A 79 11.09 -3.98 -0.87
N VAL A 80 11.98 -3.18 -1.47
CA VAL A 80 11.65 -2.12 -2.43
C VAL A 80 12.59 -2.26 -3.62
N GLY A 81 12.02 -2.41 -4.82
CA GLY A 81 12.80 -2.64 -6.04
C GLY A 81 13.54 -3.99 -6.05
N GLY A 82 13.09 -4.95 -5.26
CA GLY A 82 13.75 -6.26 -5.10
C GLY A 82 14.90 -6.29 -4.11
N GLU A 83 15.25 -5.13 -3.52
CA GLU A 83 16.29 -5.02 -2.50
C GLU A 83 15.67 -4.91 -1.10
N PRO A 84 16.35 -5.37 -0.04
CA PRO A 84 15.88 -5.24 1.33
C PRO A 84 15.54 -3.79 1.69
N PHE A 85 14.44 -3.60 2.40
CA PHE A 85 14.01 -2.27 2.80
C PHE A 85 14.99 -1.59 3.77
N ASP A 86 15.26 -0.31 3.53
CA ASP A 86 16.02 0.56 4.44
C ASP A 86 15.23 1.85 4.73
N ALA A 87 14.85 2.05 5.99
CA ALA A 87 14.12 3.22 6.45
C ALA A 87 14.87 4.55 6.23
N ASN A 88 16.19 4.52 6.10
CA ASN A 88 17.04 5.69 5.87
C ASN A 88 17.34 5.95 4.39
N ALA A 89 17.02 5.01 3.51
CA ALA A 89 17.18 5.19 2.08
C ALA A 89 16.14 6.17 1.52
N THR A 90 16.39 6.69 0.33
CA THR A 90 15.42 7.48 -0.43
C THR A 90 14.90 6.66 -1.59
N TYR A 91 13.58 6.58 -1.70
CA TYR A 91 12.89 5.85 -2.75
C TYR A 91 12.18 6.81 -3.70
N THR A 92 12.20 6.47 -4.98
CA THR A 92 11.41 7.17 -6.00
C THR A 92 10.15 6.37 -6.27
N ILE A 93 9.00 6.98 -6.00
CA ILE A 93 7.68 6.36 -6.12
C ILE A 93 6.91 7.03 -7.25
N ALA A 94 6.36 6.25 -8.18
CA ALA A 94 5.36 6.69 -9.12
C ALA A 94 3.97 6.49 -8.50
N THR A 95 3.16 7.53 -8.50
CA THR A 95 1.82 7.51 -7.92
C THR A 95 0.91 8.48 -8.67
N ASN A 96 -0.34 8.65 -8.24
CA ASN A 96 -1.20 9.67 -8.81
C ASN A 96 -1.01 11.04 -8.11
N ASP A 97 -1.46 12.10 -8.78
CA ASP A 97 -1.38 13.49 -8.29
C ASP A 97 -2.12 13.69 -6.96
N PHE A 98 -3.26 13.01 -6.76
CA PHE A 98 -4.03 13.10 -5.53
C PHE A 98 -3.26 12.52 -4.32
N MET A 99 -2.64 11.34 -4.47
CA MET A 99 -1.81 10.75 -3.43
C MET A 99 -0.52 11.55 -3.22
N ALA A 100 0.10 12.03 -4.31
CA ALA A 100 1.29 12.88 -4.24
C ALA A 100 1.03 14.18 -3.48
N ALA A 101 -0.18 14.74 -3.58
CA ALA A 101 -0.62 15.91 -2.81
C ALA A 101 -0.98 15.58 -1.34
N GLY A 102 -0.85 14.34 -0.90
CA GLY A 102 -1.16 13.90 0.46
C GLY A 102 -2.64 13.55 0.66
N GLY A 103 -3.36 13.25 -0.42
CA GLY A 103 -4.76 12.83 -0.36
C GLY A 103 -4.95 11.53 0.42
N ASP A 104 -6.15 11.32 0.95
CA ASP A 104 -6.49 10.23 1.85
C ASP A 104 -5.49 10.13 3.02
N THR A 105 -4.84 9.00 3.16
CA THR A 105 -3.88 8.71 4.23
C THR A 105 -2.42 8.93 3.83
N TYR A 106 -2.15 9.45 2.61
CA TYR A 106 -0.79 9.60 2.06
C TYR A 106 -0.16 10.96 2.39
N TYR A 107 -0.49 11.53 3.54
CA TYR A 107 -0.02 12.85 3.96
C TYR A 107 1.52 12.98 3.95
N ALA A 108 2.24 11.90 4.26
CA ALA A 108 3.70 11.88 4.21
C ALA A 108 4.25 12.21 2.80
N PHE A 109 3.50 11.94 1.73
CA PHE A 109 3.93 12.25 0.36
C PHE A 109 3.86 13.74 0.04
N ALA A 110 2.99 14.52 0.69
CA ALA A 110 2.90 15.96 0.47
C ALA A 110 4.19 16.71 0.84
N ALA A 111 4.95 16.17 1.81
CA ALA A 111 6.22 16.73 2.28
C ALA A 111 7.44 16.14 1.56
N ALA A 112 7.25 15.29 0.54
CA ALA A 112 8.31 14.63 -0.20
C ALA A 112 9.35 15.63 -0.72
N SER A 113 10.63 15.25 -0.69
CA SER A 113 11.75 16.10 -1.15
C SER A 113 11.68 16.44 -2.64
N VAL A 114 11.02 15.60 -3.41
CA VAL A 114 10.62 15.83 -4.81
C VAL A 114 9.17 15.41 -4.94
N ASN A 115 8.36 16.30 -5.49
CA ASN A 115 6.96 16.03 -5.79
C ASN A 115 6.68 16.70 -7.15
N TYR A 116 6.54 15.89 -8.18
CA TYR A 116 6.45 16.38 -9.56
C TYR A 116 5.32 15.67 -10.28
N ASP A 117 4.32 16.44 -10.71
CA ASP A 117 3.26 15.98 -11.60
C ASP A 117 3.76 16.01 -13.06
N LEU A 118 3.69 14.86 -13.74
CA LEU A 118 4.09 14.71 -15.13
C LEU A 118 3.03 15.26 -16.10
N GLY A 119 1.81 15.52 -15.63
CA GLY A 119 0.70 15.96 -16.47
C GLY A 119 0.18 14.88 -17.44
N LEU A 120 0.62 13.63 -17.26
CA LEU A 120 0.16 12.50 -18.07
C LEU A 120 -1.08 11.88 -17.43
N SER A 121 -2.15 11.74 -18.19
CA SER A 121 -3.37 11.12 -17.71
C SER A 121 -3.15 9.66 -17.35
N MET A 122 -3.59 9.22 -16.16
CA MET A 122 -3.39 7.85 -15.67
C MET A 122 -4.04 6.79 -16.56
N ASP A 123 -5.17 7.09 -17.17
CA ASP A 123 -5.85 6.18 -18.08
C ASP A 123 -5.09 6.05 -19.42
N GLU A 124 -4.49 7.12 -19.93
CA GLU A 124 -3.60 7.07 -21.10
C GLU A 124 -2.34 6.26 -20.79
N VAL A 125 -1.67 6.50 -19.65
CA VAL A 125 -0.48 5.76 -19.23
C VAL A 125 -0.77 4.25 -19.14
N VAL A 126 -1.92 3.85 -18.58
CA VAL A 126 -2.33 2.45 -18.53
C VAL A 126 -2.65 1.90 -19.91
N MET A 127 -3.26 2.68 -20.78
CA MET A 127 -3.53 2.27 -22.18
C MET A 127 -2.23 2.05 -22.95
N ASP A 128 -1.27 2.96 -22.82
CA ASP A 128 0.04 2.86 -23.46
C ASP A 128 0.80 1.62 -22.96
N TYR A 129 0.78 1.38 -21.64
CA TYR A 129 1.37 0.18 -21.07
C TYR A 129 0.75 -1.13 -21.64
N ILE A 130 -0.58 -1.19 -21.72
CA ILE A 130 -1.27 -2.34 -22.30
C ILE A 130 -0.90 -2.51 -23.79
N THR A 131 -0.85 -1.41 -24.54
CA THR A 131 -0.57 -1.45 -25.98
C THR A 131 0.89 -1.77 -26.27
N ASP A 132 1.80 -1.07 -25.60
CA ASP A 132 3.21 -1.08 -25.96
C ASP A 132 3.98 -2.19 -25.25
N GLU A 133 3.72 -2.43 -23.96
CA GLU A 133 4.41 -3.45 -23.18
C GLU A 133 3.72 -4.81 -23.27
N LEU A 134 2.39 -4.84 -23.10
CA LEU A 134 1.60 -6.07 -23.11
C LEU A 134 1.12 -6.47 -24.49
N LYS A 135 1.50 -5.73 -25.54
CA LYS A 135 1.12 -6.00 -26.93
C LYS A 135 -0.41 -6.12 -27.14
N GLY A 136 -1.15 -5.31 -26.42
CA GLY A 136 -2.60 -5.23 -26.51
C GLY A 136 -3.36 -6.37 -25.79
N THR A 137 -2.68 -7.20 -25.01
CA THR A 137 -3.31 -8.37 -24.38
C THR A 137 -3.03 -8.41 -22.88
N VAL A 138 -4.10 -8.42 -22.08
CA VAL A 138 -4.05 -8.70 -20.64
C VAL A 138 -4.60 -10.11 -20.44
N THR A 139 -3.75 -11.03 -19.98
CA THR A 139 -4.12 -12.45 -19.84
C THR A 139 -4.48 -12.79 -18.40
N GLU A 140 -5.37 -13.74 -18.21
CA GLU A 140 -5.72 -14.30 -16.90
C GLU A 140 -4.51 -14.97 -16.24
N GLU A 141 -3.63 -15.59 -17.03
CA GLU A 141 -2.42 -16.24 -16.55
C GLU A 141 -1.48 -15.24 -15.84
N ALA A 142 -1.34 -14.02 -16.39
CA ALA A 142 -0.43 -13.01 -15.86
C ALA A 142 -1.07 -12.16 -14.75
N TYR A 143 -2.39 -11.92 -14.81
CA TYR A 143 -3.05 -10.91 -13.98
C TYR A 143 -4.31 -11.43 -13.25
N GLY A 144 -4.70 -12.68 -13.43
CA GLY A 144 -5.92 -13.24 -12.84
C GLY A 144 -5.80 -13.58 -11.35
N GLN A 145 -4.57 -13.57 -10.81
CA GLN A 145 -4.30 -13.83 -9.40
C GLN A 145 -3.44 -12.71 -8.78
N PRO A 146 -3.57 -12.48 -7.46
CA PRO A 146 -2.67 -11.57 -6.74
C PRO A 146 -1.20 -11.98 -6.94
N ALA A 147 -0.34 -10.99 -7.15
CA ALA A 147 1.08 -11.23 -7.38
C ALA A 147 1.89 -11.53 -6.09
N GLY A 148 1.22 -11.60 -4.93
CA GLY A 148 1.87 -11.93 -3.65
C GLY A 148 2.68 -10.80 -3.01
N ARG A 149 2.62 -9.60 -3.57
CA ARG A 149 3.37 -8.43 -3.05
C ARG A 149 2.86 -7.90 -1.71
N ILE A 150 1.61 -8.17 -1.40
CA ILE A 150 0.93 -7.68 -0.20
C ILE A 150 0.42 -8.90 0.57
N THR A 151 0.93 -9.08 1.77
CA THR A 151 0.47 -10.10 2.69
C THR A 151 -0.38 -9.45 3.78
N VAL A 152 -1.58 -9.98 4.03
CA VAL A 152 -2.41 -9.59 5.16
C VAL A 152 -2.40 -10.74 6.15
N ASP A 153 -1.60 -10.59 7.20
CA ASP A 153 -1.52 -11.56 8.27
C ASP A 153 -2.67 -11.33 9.26
N GLN A 154 -3.51 -12.33 9.41
CA GLN A 154 -4.67 -12.30 10.31
C GLN A 154 -4.45 -13.18 11.56
N GLY A 155 -3.24 -13.68 11.76
CA GLY A 155 -2.95 -14.72 12.71
C GLY A 155 -3.53 -16.07 12.29
N LEU A 156 -3.18 -17.10 13.01
CA LEU A 156 -3.72 -18.44 12.76
C LEU A 156 -5.15 -18.53 13.33
N ALA A 157 -6.15 -18.60 12.45
CA ALA A 157 -7.53 -18.88 12.87
C ALA A 157 -7.86 -20.35 12.57
N PHE A 158 -7.75 -21.19 13.57
CA PHE A 158 -8.25 -22.57 13.51
C PHE A 158 -9.76 -22.56 13.81
N THR A 159 -10.57 -22.67 12.75
CA THR A 159 -12.05 -22.63 12.87
C THR A 159 -12.62 -23.93 13.46
N ASP A 160 -11.85 -24.99 13.49
CA ASP A 160 -12.19 -26.34 14.00
C ASP A 160 -11.73 -26.56 15.43
N VAL A 161 -10.93 -25.66 15.98
CA VAL A 161 -10.44 -25.73 17.38
C VAL A 161 -10.98 -24.52 18.15
N ALA A 162 -11.78 -24.78 19.16
CA ALA A 162 -12.27 -23.70 20.03
C ALA A 162 -11.10 -23.01 20.72
N ALA A 163 -11.12 -21.67 20.80
CA ALA A 163 -10.12 -20.88 21.52
C ALA A 163 -9.98 -21.25 23.02
N THR A 164 -10.98 -21.95 23.57
CA THR A 164 -10.95 -22.52 24.94
C THR A 164 -10.33 -23.90 25.00
N SER A 165 -9.91 -24.48 23.88
CA SER A 165 -9.25 -25.79 23.86
C SER A 165 -7.88 -25.70 24.55
N PRO A 166 -7.54 -26.66 25.41
CA PRO A 166 -6.22 -26.68 26.05
C PRO A 166 -5.06 -26.93 25.07
N TYR A 167 -5.38 -27.22 23.82
CA TYR A 167 -4.42 -27.44 22.72
C TYR A 167 -4.34 -26.27 21.76
N TYR A 168 -5.11 -25.18 21.95
CA TYR A 168 -5.18 -24.06 21.02
C TYR A 168 -3.81 -23.41 20.84
N ASP A 169 -3.14 -23.06 21.94
CA ASP A 169 -1.81 -22.44 21.93
C ASP A 169 -0.73 -23.34 21.29
N GLY A 170 -0.89 -24.68 21.38
CA GLY A 170 0.03 -25.63 20.76
C GLY A 170 -0.15 -25.74 19.24
N ILE A 171 -1.32 -25.38 18.72
CA ILE A 171 -1.63 -25.43 17.29
C ILE A 171 -1.14 -24.15 16.58
N GLU A 172 -1.09 -23.02 17.27
CA GLU A 172 -0.51 -21.78 16.73
C GLU A 172 1.00 -21.89 16.39
N TRP A 173 1.68 -22.93 16.91
CA TRP A 173 3.11 -23.17 16.67
C TRP A 173 3.40 -24.22 15.57
N ALA A 174 2.40 -24.79 14.96
CA ALA A 174 2.53 -25.84 13.95
C ALA A 174 2.36 -25.32 12.53
#